data_8d403b72f0f6a3c71a923de0e38837d0
#
_entry.id   8d403b72f0f6a3c71a923de0e38837d0
#
_cell.length_a   1.000
_cell.length_b   1.000
_cell.length_c   1.000
_cell.angle_alpha   90.00
_cell.angle_beta   90.00
_cell.angle_gamma   90.00
#
_symmetry.space_group_name_H-M   'P 1'
#
loop_
_entity.id
_entity.type
_entity.pdbx_description
1 polymer ?
#
loop_
_entity_poly.entity_id
_entity_poly.type
_entity_poly.pdbx_seq_one_letter_code
_entity_poly.pdbx_strand_id
1 'polypeptide(L)'
;RIYGTGDLARWRADGVLEYLGRKDHQVKVRGYRIELGEIEAALQRHAGVREGVVVARRDGDEVRLVAYYVARNPAPSADDLRACLRAALPDFMVPGFFVALPDLPRTPNLKVDRKALPAPEAVAAGPRAVVAAGDDVESAILAIWRQALGTEAVGVEDNFFDSGGHSSLAVRVHREIVQKLGVELAVTDLFRFPTIRALARHLQAGAATPTAAHLAAERARQRRNLSRR
;
A
#
# COMPACT_ATOMS: atom_id res chain seq x y z
N ARG A 1 38.29 -19.20 2.37
CA ARG A 1 37.40 -18.19 2.88
C ARG A 1 36.04 -18.82 3.09
N ILE A 2 35.45 -18.67 4.29
CA ILE A 2 34.10 -19.15 4.60
C ILE A 2 33.17 -17.93 4.56
N TYR A 3 32.02 -18.07 3.88
CA TYR A 3 30.97 -17.07 3.84
C TYR A 3 29.84 -17.45 4.80
N GLY A 4 29.52 -16.57 5.74
CA GLY A 4 28.37 -16.73 6.63
C GLY A 4 27.09 -16.31 5.91
N THR A 5 26.21 -17.27 5.57
CA THR A 5 24.97 -16.99 4.83
C THR A 5 23.91 -16.28 5.68
N GLY A 6 24.04 -16.36 7.00
CA GLY A 6 23.01 -15.90 7.94
C GLY A 6 21.85 -16.88 8.10
N ASP A 7 21.87 -18.01 7.40
CA ASP A 7 20.85 -19.04 7.51
C ASP A 7 21.07 -19.90 8.75
N LEU A 8 19.98 -20.28 9.42
CA LEU A 8 19.95 -21.23 10.51
C LEU A 8 19.45 -22.57 9.99
N ALA A 9 20.21 -23.62 10.30
CA ALA A 9 19.83 -24.97 9.93
C ALA A 9 20.26 -25.93 11.04
N ARG A 10 19.60 -27.09 11.14
CA ARG A 10 19.99 -28.20 12.01
C ARG A 10 20.02 -29.51 11.24
N TRP A 11 20.90 -30.40 11.67
CA TRP A 11 20.88 -31.77 11.21
C TRP A 11 19.74 -32.53 11.90
N ARG A 12 18.95 -33.22 11.13
CA ARG A 12 17.97 -34.21 11.64
C ARG A 12 18.67 -35.55 11.88
N ALA A 13 18.02 -36.41 12.66
CA ALA A 13 18.54 -37.75 12.96
C ALA A 13 18.72 -38.64 11.70
N ASP A 14 17.95 -38.36 10.65
CA ASP A 14 17.99 -39.02 9.35
C ASP A 14 19.11 -38.50 8.41
N GLY A 15 19.96 -37.58 8.90
CA GLY A 15 21.05 -37.00 8.12
C GLY A 15 20.61 -35.91 7.14
N VAL A 16 19.39 -35.46 7.20
CA VAL A 16 18.88 -34.35 6.37
C VAL A 16 19.09 -33.02 7.09
N LEU A 17 19.53 -32.00 6.37
CA LEU A 17 19.66 -30.64 6.87
C LEU A 17 18.28 -29.95 6.85
N GLU A 18 17.75 -29.65 8.02
CA GLU A 18 16.49 -28.90 8.16
C GLU A 18 16.79 -27.41 8.26
N TYR A 19 16.19 -26.63 7.34
CA TYR A 19 16.28 -25.17 7.36
C TYR A 19 15.34 -24.61 8.43
N LEU A 20 15.87 -23.82 9.36
CA LEU A 20 15.16 -23.24 10.49
C LEU A 20 14.82 -21.75 10.30
N GLY A 21 15.27 -21.16 9.19
CA GLY A 21 15.10 -19.73 8.93
C GLY A 21 16.42 -18.97 8.92
N ARG A 22 16.35 -17.68 9.14
CA ARG A 22 17.52 -16.79 9.15
C ARG A 22 17.78 -16.20 10.52
N LYS A 23 19.06 -15.97 10.83
CA LYS A 23 19.50 -15.27 12.03
C LYS A 23 19.25 -13.76 11.92
N ASP A 24 19.37 -13.23 10.72
CA ASP A 24 19.01 -11.86 10.37
C ASP A 24 17.52 -11.79 10.05
N HIS A 25 16.91 -10.62 10.23
CA HIS A 25 15.49 -10.40 9.95
C HIS A 25 15.20 -10.19 8.47
N GLN A 26 16.02 -10.75 7.60
CA GLN A 26 15.88 -10.70 6.16
C GLN A 26 14.68 -11.51 5.71
N VAL A 27 13.86 -10.95 4.84
CA VAL A 27 12.65 -11.59 4.32
C VAL A 27 12.64 -11.56 2.80
N LYS A 28 11.94 -12.52 2.20
CA LYS A 28 11.62 -12.48 0.77
C LYS A 28 10.18 -11.99 0.62
N VAL A 29 10.03 -10.84 -0.03
CA VAL A 29 8.70 -10.27 -0.35
C VAL A 29 8.63 -10.08 -1.86
N ARG A 30 7.69 -10.76 -2.52
CA ARG A 30 7.49 -10.68 -3.98
C ARG A 30 8.76 -10.91 -4.80
N GLY A 31 9.63 -11.83 -4.34
CA GLY A 31 10.91 -12.16 -4.98
C GLY A 31 12.08 -11.26 -4.60
N TYR A 32 11.84 -10.12 -3.97
CA TYR A 32 12.89 -9.23 -3.48
C TYR A 32 13.38 -9.67 -2.11
N ARG A 33 14.69 -9.60 -1.92
CA ARG A 33 15.35 -9.82 -0.62
C ARG A 33 15.40 -8.49 0.11
N ILE A 34 14.70 -8.38 1.24
CA ILE A 34 14.50 -7.15 1.98
C ILE A 34 15.12 -7.27 3.38
N GLU A 35 15.91 -6.26 3.71
CA GLU A 35 16.46 -6.05 5.06
C GLU A 35 15.47 -5.20 5.86
N LEU A 36 14.72 -5.80 6.79
CA LEU A 36 13.76 -5.05 7.60
C LEU A 36 14.42 -3.92 8.41
N GLY A 37 15.67 -4.13 8.86
CA GLY A 37 16.44 -3.12 9.59
C GLY A 37 16.74 -1.85 8.79
N GLU A 38 16.84 -1.94 7.47
CA GLU A 38 17.03 -0.77 6.60
C GLU A 38 15.77 0.11 6.59
N ILE A 39 14.60 -0.53 6.53
CA ILE A 39 13.31 0.17 6.60
C ILE A 39 13.11 0.78 7.98
N GLU A 40 13.44 0.05 9.06
CA GLU A 40 13.38 0.55 10.44
C GLU A 40 14.28 1.77 10.63
N ALA A 41 15.51 1.72 10.11
CA ALA A 41 16.44 2.85 10.17
C ALA A 41 15.92 4.08 9.41
N ALA A 42 15.30 3.87 8.23
CA ALA A 42 14.70 4.95 7.47
C ALA A 42 13.47 5.54 8.20
N LEU A 43 12.62 4.69 8.76
CA LEU A 43 11.44 5.11 9.53
C LEU A 43 11.81 5.95 10.76
N GLN A 44 12.88 5.58 11.47
CA GLN A 44 13.38 6.30 12.65
C GLN A 44 13.98 7.67 12.34
N ARG A 45 14.32 7.97 11.07
CA ARG A 45 14.77 9.31 10.66
C ARG A 45 13.63 10.33 10.65
N HIS A 46 12.39 9.88 10.60
CA HIS A 46 11.24 10.78 10.61
C HIS A 46 11.09 11.41 12.01
N ALA A 47 11.05 12.75 12.07
CA ALA A 47 11.04 13.49 13.33
C ALA A 47 9.86 13.14 14.25
N GLY A 48 8.70 12.77 13.66
CA GLY A 48 7.50 12.35 14.37
C GLY A 48 7.52 10.91 14.89
N VAL A 49 8.60 10.13 14.64
CA VAL A 49 8.74 8.74 15.11
C VAL A 49 9.70 8.69 16.29
N ARG A 50 9.24 8.13 17.40
CA ARG A 50 10.08 7.88 18.58
C ARG A 50 10.83 6.56 18.45
N GLU A 51 10.11 5.53 18.02
CA GLU A 51 10.60 4.17 17.86
C GLU A 51 9.78 3.48 16.78
N GLY A 52 10.40 2.59 16.00
CA GLY A 52 9.71 1.87 14.95
C GLY A 52 10.30 0.48 14.71
N VAL A 53 9.45 -0.45 14.35
CA VAL A 53 9.81 -1.82 14.00
C VAL A 53 9.00 -2.24 12.78
N VAL A 54 9.63 -2.99 11.89
CA VAL A 54 8.99 -3.51 10.68
C VAL A 54 8.96 -5.04 10.74
N VAL A 55 7.82 -5.60 10.39
CA VAL A 55 7.67 -7.06 10.30
C VAL A 55 7.08 -7.44 8.95
N ALA A 56 7.47 -8.60 8.46
CA ALA A 56 6.81 -9.25 7.35
C ALA A 56 5.73 -10.18 7.89
N ARG A 57 4.47 -9.87 7.59
CA ARG A 57 3.32 -10.70 7.93
C ARG A 57 2.83 -11.46 6.72
N ARG A 58 2.47 -12.71 6.93
CA ARG A 58 1.83 -13.53 5.91
C ARG A 58 0.32 -13.37 6.02
N ASP A 59 -0.30 -13.02 4.90
CA ASP A 59 -1.75 -12.90 4.76
C ASP A 59 -2.15 -13.77 3.55
N GLY A 60 -2.68 -14.96 3.84
CA GLY A 60 -2.84 -16.01 2.83
C GLY A 60 -1.50 -16.38 2.20
N ASP A 61 -1.42 -16.30 0.88
CA ASP A 61 -0.20 -16.59 0.11
C ASP A 61 0.73 -15.37 -0.05
N GLU A 62 0.30 -14.18 0.37
CA GLU A 62 1.11 -12.97 0.25
C GLU A 62 1.87 -12.65 1.54
N VAL A 63 3.09 -12.12 1.35
CA VAL A 63 3.88 -11.54 2.44
C VAL A 63 3.80 -10.02 2.33
N ARG A 64 3.34 -9.36 3.40
CA ARG A 64 3.17 -7.91 3.49
C ARG A 64 4.11 -7.32 4.53
N LEU A 65 4.66 -6.14 4.22
CA LEU A 65 5.43 -5.36 5.18
C LEU A 65 4.48 -4.48 6.00
N VAL A 66 4.64 -4.54 7.33
CA VAL A 66 3.89 -3.74 8.30
C VAL A 66 4.87 -2.99 9.18
N ALA A 67 4.77 -1.67 9.21
CA ALA A 67 5.51 -0.81 10.11
C ALA A 67 4.69 -0.50 11.36
N TYR A 68 5.21 -0.83 12.53
CA TYR A 68 4.68 -0.43 13.83
C TYR A 68 5.56 0.67 14.38
N TYR A 69 4.95 1.73 14.88
CA TYR A 69 5.72 2.85 15.39
C TYR A 69 5.08 3.48 16.62
N VAL A 70 5.91 4.09 17.43
CA VAL A 70 5.49 4.95 18.52
C VAL A 70 5.68 6.38 18.06
N ALA A 71 4.60 7.13 18.01
CA ALA A 71 4.63 8.52 17.58
C ALA A 71 5.22 9.44 18.64
N ARG A 72 5.84 10.52 18.17
CA ARG A 72 6.06 11.74 18.95
C ARG A 72 4.88 12.69 18.75
N ASN A 73 4.83 13.77 19.48
CA ASN A 73 3.83 14.80 19.27
C ASN A 73 4.44 15.97 18.45
N PRO A 74 3.82 16.37 17.32
CA PRO A 74 2.61 15.82 16.72
C PRO A 74 2.85 14.45 16.05
N ALA A 75 1.83 13.59 16.06
CA ALA A 75 1.89 12.29 15.44
C ALA A 75 1.91 12.44 13.89
N PRO A 76 2.82 11.74 13.18
CA PRO A 76 2.86 11.75 11.73
C PRO A 76 1.67 10.99 11.15
N SER A 77 1.18 11.41 10.00
CA SER A 77 0.23 10.61 9.22
C SER A 77 0.93 9.43 8.54
N ALA A 78 0.17 8.41 8.14
CA ALA A 78 0.69 7.30 7.35
C ALA A 78 1.28 7.78 6.01
N ASP A 79 0.70 8.83 5.41
CA ASP A 79 1.18 9.40 4.16
C ASP A 79 2.50 10.15 4.33
N ASP A 80 2.71 10.86 5.44
CA ASP A 80 4.00 11.50 5.75
C ASP A 80 5.10 10.44 5.89
N LEU A 81 4.82 9.36 6.62
CA LEU A 81 5.76 8.24 6.79
C LEU A 81 6.07 7.56 5.46
N ARG A 82 5.05 7.34 4.63
CA ARG A 82 5.19 6.75 3.30
C ARG A 82 6.03 7.62 2.39
N ALA A 83 5.79 8.94 2.38
CA ALA A 83 6.57 9.90 1.59
C ALA A 83 8.04 9.92 2.05
N CYS A 84 8.28 9.93 3.36
CA CYS A 84 9.62 9.86 3.94
C CYS A 84 10.37 8.59 3.51
N LEU A 85 9.72 7.43 3.57
CA LEU A 85 10.33 6.16 3.17
C LEU A 85 10.59 6.09 1.66
N ARG A 86 9.67 6.56 0.81
CA ARG A 86 9.86 6.62 -0.65
C ARG A 86 11.02 7.51 -1.08
N ALA A 87 11.32 8.55 -0.31
CA ALA A 87 12.48 9.41 -0.59
C ALA A 87 13.82 8.70 -0.33
N ALA A 88 13.83 7.63 0.48
CA ALA A 88 15.05 6.95 0.93
C ALA A 88 15.18 5.51 0.45
N LEU A 89 14.08 4.85 0.07
CA LEU A 89 14.01 3.42 -0.23
C LEU A 89 13.25 3.15 -1.52
N PRO A 90 13.55 2.04 -2.21
CA PRO A 90 12.74 1.56 -3.34
C PRO A 90 11.30 1.24 -2.92
N ASP A 91 10.35 1.40 -3.84
CA ASP A 91 8.91 1.19 -3.57
C ASP A 91 8.57 -0.19 -2.99
N PHE A 92 9.29 -1.25 -3.40
CA PHE A 92 9.05 -2.61 -2.89
C PHE A 92 9.44 -2.79 -1.41
N MET A 93 10.19 -1.85 -0.83
CA MET A 93 10.58 -1.80 0.58
C MET A 93 9.64 -0.94 1.43
N VAL A 94 8.75 -0.17 0.82
CA VAL A 94 7.81 0.69 1.54
C VAL A 94 6.68 -0.16 2.13
N PRO A 95 6.46 -0.12 3.48
CA PRO A 95 5.38 -0.87 4.10
C PRO A 95 4.01 -0.44 3.58
N GLY A 96 3.11 -1.42 3.39
CA GLY A 96 1.72 -1.16 3.04
C GLY A 96 0.91 -0.63 4.22
N PHE A 97 1.29 -1.01 5.45
CA PHE A 97 0.58 -0.65 6.67
C PHE A 97 1.50 0.08 7.64
N PHE A 98 0.96 1.15 8.25
CA PHE A 98 1.57 1.92 9.30
C PHE A 98 0.66 1.91 10.53
N VAL A 99 1.12 1.29 11.61
CA VAL A 99 0.34 1.07 12.83
C VAL A 99 0.97 1.85 13.97
N ALA A 100 0.28 2.89 14.42
CA ALA A 100 0.69 3.65 15.60
C ALA A 100 0.34 2.86 16.87
N LEU A 101 1.29 2.70 17.78
CA LEU A 101 1.09 2.08 19.07
C LEU A 101 1.51 3.05 20.19
N PRO A 102 0.88 2.97 21.37
CA PRO A 102 1.31 3.78 22.51
C PRO A 102 2.71 3.39 22.98
N ASP A 103 3.05 2.10 22.90
CA ASP A 103 4.39 1.55 23.13
C ASP A 103 4.57 0.24 22.35
N LEU A 104 5.83 -0.14 22.07
CA LEU A 104 6.12 -1.43 21.43
C LEU A 104 6.20 -2.54 22.49
N PRO A 105 5.57 -3.70 22.27
CA PRO A 105 5.67 -4.81 23.19
C PRO A 105 7.11 -5.28 23.29
N ARG A 106 7.53 -5.62 24.53
CA ARG A 106 8.91 -6.02 24.83
C ARG A 106 8.98 -7.40 25.49
N THR A 107 10.01 -8.12 25.13
CA THR A 107 10.39 -9.35 25.82
C THR A 107 10.95 -9.03 27.22
N PRO A 108 11.09 -10.03 28.12
CA PRO A 108 11.74 -9.84 29.43
C PRO A 108 13.15 -9.26 29.33
N ASN A 109 13.83 -9.46 28.20
CA ASN A 109 15.16 -8.92 27.93
C ASN A 109 15.13 -7.52 27.25
N LEU A 110 14.01 -6.79 27.37
CA LEU A 110 13.80 -5.43 26.84
C LEU A 110 13.92 -5.30 25.30
N LYS A 111 13.97 -6.40 24.56
CA LYS A 111 13.93 -6.38 23.08
C LYS A 111 12.49 -6.31 22.62
N VAL A 112 12.25 -5.69 21.46
CA VAL A 112 10.91 -5.67 20.86
C VAL A 112 10.41 -7.09 20.58
N ASP A 113 9.25 -7.42 21.13
CA ASP A 113 8.57 -8.68 20.89
C ASP A 113 7.74 -8.58 19.61
N ARG A 114 8.35 -8.93 18.48
CA ARG A 114 7.66 -8.91 17.17
C ARG A 114 6.48 -9.88 17.08
N LYS A 115 6.43 -10.91 17.94
CA LYS A 115 5.33 -11.89 17.95
C LYS A 115 4.09 -11.35 18.67
N ALA A 116 4.29 -10.47 19.64
CA ALA A 116 3.23 -9.83 20.41
C ALA A 116 2.62 -8.60 19.73
N LEU A 117 3.14 -8.20 18.55
CA LEU A 117 2.58 -7.10 17.78
C LEU A 117 1.18 -7.44 17.28
N PRO A 118 0.18 -6.55 17.41
CA PRO A 118 -1.19 -6.80 16.96
C PRO A 118 -1.28 -6.97 15.45
N ALA A 119 -2.34 -7.62 14.97
CA ALA A 119 -2.64 -7.63 13.54
C ALA A 119 -2.97 -6.21 13.06
N PRO A 120 -2.49 -5.77 11.89
CA PRO A 120 -2.74 -4.41 11.41
C PRO A 120 -4.24 -4.11 11.28
N GLU A 121 -5.05 -5.10 10.90
CA GLU A 121 -6.51 -4.99 10.79
C GLU A 121 -7.17 -4.74 12.16
N ALA A 122 -6.66 -5.33 13.23
CA ALA A 122 -7.18 -5.14 14.59
C ALA A 122 -7.01 -3.70 15.11
N VAL A 123 -5.99 -2.98 14.61
CA VAL A 123 -5.72 -1.59 14.99
C VAL A 123 -6.41 -0.62 14.02
N ALA A 124 -6.51 -0.98 12.74
CA ALA A 124 -7.26 -0.22 11.74
C ALA A 124 -8.78 -0.26 11.98
N ALA A 125 -9.28 -1.26 12.70
CA ALA A 125 -10.70 -1.45 13.06
C ALA A 125 -11.18 -0.56 14.22
N GLY A 126 -10.42 0.48 14.65
CA GLY A 126 -11.00 1.56 15.45
C GLY A 126 -12.24 2.15 14.75
N PRO A 127 -13.19 2.75 15.48
CA PRO A 127 -14.41 3.30 14.87
C PRO A 127 -14.06 4.45 13.93
N ARG A 128 -13.70 4.10 12.69
CA ARG A 128 -13.64 5.06 11.59
C ARG A 128 -15.04 5.22 11.04
N ALA A 129 -15.52 6.45 11.00
CA ALA A 129 -16.74 6.75 10.26
C ALA A 129 -16.47 6.43 8.79
N VAL A 130 -17.13 5.37 8.29
CA VAL A 130 -17.08 5.04 6.85
C VAL A 130 -17.83 6.15 6.12
N VAL A 131 -17.09 7.01 5.42
CA VAL A 131 -17.70 8.09 4.64
C VAL A 131 -18.27 7.47 3.37
N ALA A 132 -19.58 7.64 3.18
CA ALA A 132 -20.30 7.13 2.01
C ALA A 132 -19.91 7.90 0.73
N ALA A 133 -20.11 7.25 -0.41
CA ALA A 133 -19.95 7.87 -1.73
C ALA A 133 -20.95 9.02 -1.92
N GLY A 134 -20.50 10.12 -2.52
CA GLY A 134 -21.28 11.31 -2.79
C GLY A 134 -21.85 11.36 -4.22
N ASP A 135 -21.31 10.57 -5.13
CA ASP A 135 -21.73 10.52 -6.54
C ASP A 135 -21.58 9.11 -7.15
N ASP A 136 -22.03 8.97 -8.41
CA ASP A 136 -22.01 7.69 -9.14
C ASP A 136 -20.59 7.18 -9.41
N VAL A 137 -19.63 8.08 -9.62
CA VAL A 137 -18.22 7.72 -9.87
C VAL A 137 -17.57 7.20 -8.59
N GLU A 138 -17.75 7.92 -7.46
CA GLU A 138 -17.29 7.45 -6.16
C GLU A 138 -17.93 6.10 -5.80
N SER A 139 -19.24 5.94 -6.07
CA SER A 139 -19.97 4.69 -5.80
C SER A 139 -19.43 3.51 -6.61
N ALA A 140 -19.14 3.72 -7.88
CA ALA A 140 -18.59 2.69 -8.76
C ALA A 140 -17.16 2.28 -8.33
N ILE A 141 -16.31 3.25 -8.01
CA ILE A 141 -14.95 2.99 -7.53
C ILE A 141 -15.00 2.29 -6.17
N LEU A 142 -15.88 2.71 -5.27
CA LEU A 142 -16.07 2.10 -3.94
C LEU A 142 -16.45 0.62 -4.05
N ALA A 143 -17.38 0.28 -4.94
CA ALA A 143 -17.77 -1.11 -5.18
C ALA A 143 -16.60 -1.96 -5.70
N ILE A 144 -15.79 -1.41 -6.62
CA ILE A 144 -14.58 -2.08 -7.14
C ILE A 144 -13.57 -2.31 -6.01
N TRP A 145 -13.33 -1.30 -5.17
CA TRP A 145 -12.37 -1.40 -4.08
C TRP A 145 -12.80 -2.41 -3.02
N ARG A 146 -14.07 -2.40 -2.61
CA ARG A 146 -14.61 -3.36 -1.64
C ARG A 146 -14.46 -4.79 -2.13
N GLN A 147 -14.81 -5.04 -3.38
CA GLN A 147 -14.63 -6.35 -4.00
C GLN A 147 -13.15 -6.75 -4.06
N ALA A 148 -12.27 -5.83 -4.44
CA ALA A 148 -10.84 -6.09 -4.58
C ALA A 148 -10.13 -6.32 -3.23
N LEU A 149 -10.51 -5.54 -2.21
CA LEU A 149 -9.94 -5.61 -0.86
C LEU A 149 -10.58 -6.67 0.02
N GLY A 150 -11.74 -7.21 -0.38
CA GLY A 150 -12.50 -8.22 0.38
C GLY A 150 -13.08 -7.68 1.68
N THR A 151 -13.41 -6.39 1.75
CA THR A 151 -13.95 -5.74 2.96
C THR A 151 -14.99 -4.68 2.64
N GLU A 152 -16.07 -4.64 3.43
CA GLU A 152 -17.08 -3.59 3.35
C GLU A 152 -16.71 -2.34 4.19
N ALA A 153 -15.69 -2.43 5.03
CA ALA A 153 -15.28 -1.37 5.97
C ALA A 153 -14.42 -0.28 5.30
N VAL A 154 -14.59 -0.06 3.99
CA VAL A 154 -13.88 0.99 3.23
C VAL A 154 -14.84 2.11 2.88
N GLY A 155 -14.43 3.34 3.17
CA GLY A 155 -15.11 4.58 2.77
C GLY A 155 -14.34 5.36 1.71
N VAL A 156 -14.92 6.44 1.20
CA VAL A 156 -14.33 7.22 0.09
C VAL A 156 -13.11 8.04 0.46
N GLU A 157 -12.87 8.26 1.75
CA GLU A 157 -11.69 8.96 2.27
C GLU A 157 -10.56 8.01 2.67
N ASP A 158 -10.82 6.71 2.66
CA ASP A 158 -9.80 5.74 3.06
C ASP A 158 -8.74 5.59 1.97
N ASN A 159 -7.48 5.48 2.42
CA ASN A 159 -6.37 5.23 1.52
C ASN A 159 -6.36 3.76 1.10
N PHE A 160 -6.27 3.50 -0.21
CA PHE A 160 -6.25 2.16 -0.80
C PHE A 160 -5.20 1.25 -0.17
N PHE A 161 -3.99 1.78 0.02
CA PHE A 161 -2.87 1.00 0.53
C PHE A 161 -2.99 0.74 2.04
N ASP A 162 -3.55 1.68 2.79
CA ASP A 162 -3.82 1.52 4.23
C ASP A 162 -4.97 0.55 4.49
N SER A 163 -5.88 0.41 3.52
CA SER A 163 -6.99 -0.55 3.55
C SER A 163 -6.61 -1.96 3.08
N GLY A 164 -5.31 -2.22 2.86
CA GLY A 164 -4.82 -3.53 2.44
C GLY A 164 -4.49 -3.65 0.95
N GLY A 165 -4.66 -2.58 0.19
CA GLY A 165 -4.27 -2.53 -1.22
C GLY A 165 -2.75 -2.65 -1.40
N HIS A 166 -2.34 -3.27 -2.49
CA HIS A 166 -0.93 -3.42 -2.87
C HIS A 166 -0.77 -3.26 -4.39
N SER A 167 0.48 -3.19 -4.87
CA SER A 167 0.76 -2.84 -6.27
C SER A 167 0.09 -3.77 -7.29
N SER A 168 0.08 -5.09 -7.06
CA SER A 168 -0.58 -6.03 -7.97
C SER A 168 -2.11 -5.89 -7.92
N LEU A 169 -2.68 -5.60 -6.75
CA LEU A 169 -4.10 -5.31 -6.60
C LEU A 169 -4.47 -3.98 -7.27
N ALA A 170 -3.60 -2.96 -7.16
CA ALA A 170 -3.80 -1.68 -7.83
C ALA A 170 -3.89 -1.83 -9.36
N VAL A 171 -3.07 -2.70 -9.97
CA VAL A 171 -3.17 -3.00 -11.42
C VAL A 171 -4.52 -3.64 -11.77
N ARG A 172 -5.03 -4.56 -10.93
CA ARG A 172 -6.35 -5.19 -11.14
C ARG A 172 -7.47 -4.16 -11.00
N VAL A 173 -7.46 -3.37 -9.94
CA VAL A 173 -8.42 -2.28 -9.69
C VAL A 173 -8.41 -1.26 -10.82
N HIS A 174 -7.23 -0.86 -11.29
CA HIS A 174 -7.08 0.03 -12.43
C HIS A 174 -7.81 -0.51 -13.67
N ARG A 175 -7.59 -1.78 -14.04
CA ARG A 175 -8.26 -2.40 -15.20
C ARG A 175 -9.78 -2.40 -15.05
N GLU A 176 -10.28 -2.72 -13.85
CA GLU A 176 -11.71 -2.73 -13.56
C GLU A 176 -12.32 -1.33 -13.65
N ILE A 177 -11.64 -0.29 -13.14
CA ILE A 177 -12.07 1.11 -13.23
C ILE A 177 -12.15 1.53 -14.71
N VAL A 178 -11.08 1.33 -15.47
CA VAL A 178 -11.03 1.68 -16.90
C VAL A 178 -12.14 0.97 -17.67
N GLN A 179 -12.35 -0.34 -17.42
CA GLN A 179 -13.36 -1.13 -18.13
C GLN A 179 -14.79 -0.74 -17.75
N LYS A 180 -15.09 -0.53 -16.47
CA LYS A 180 -16.45 -0.23 -16.00
C LYS A 180 -16.86 1.21 -16.23
N LEU A 181 -15.94 2.17 -16.07
CA LEU A 181 -16.25 3.60 -16.21
C LEU A 181 -15.91 4.15 -17.61
N GLY A 182 -15.20 3.40 -18.44
CA GLY A 182 -14.82 3.85 -19.79
C GLY A 182 -13.89 5.07 -19.79
N VAL A 183 -13.07 5.24 -18.74
CA VAL A 183 -12.21 6.41 -18.52
C VAL A 183 -10.76 6.12 -18.87
N GLU A 184 -10.01 7.15 -19.23
CA GLU A 184 -8.55 7.07 -19.33
C GLU A 184 -7.96 7.31 -17.93
N LEU A 185 -7.19 6.35 -17.44
CA LEU A 185 -6.54 6.38 -16.14
C LEU A 185 -5.17 5.71 -16.26
N ALA A 186 -4.12 6.32 -15.75
CA ALA A 186 -2.82 5.67 -15.65
C ALA A 186 -2.74 4.86 -14.34
N VAL A 187 -2.05 3.71 -14.36
CA VAL A 187 -1.84 2.90 -13.14
C VAL A 187 -1.19 3.72 -12.02
N THR A 188 -0.30 4.65 -12.39
CA THR A 188 0.38 5.57 -11.47
C THR A 188 -0.56 6.54 -10.77
N ASP A 189 -1.75 6.81 -11.33
CA ASP A 189 -2.72 7.71 -10.70
C ASP A 189 -3.31 7.13 -9.43
N LEU A 190 -3.43 5.78 -9.32
CA LEU A 190 -3.83 5.12 -8.06
C LEU A 190 -2.84 5.35 -6.91
N PHE A 191 -1.56 5.54 -7.24
CA PHE A 191 -0.54 5.88 -6.25
C PHE A 191 -0.52 7.37 -5.92
N ARG A 192 -0.89 8.21 -6.87
CA ARG A 192 -0.95 9.66 -6.72
C ARG A 192 -2.23 10.13 -6.03
N PHE A 193 -3.33 9.42 -6.28
CA PHE A 193 -4.66 9.69 -5.72
C PHE A 193 -5.16 8.45 -4.98
N PRO A 194 -4.60 8.15 -3.80
CA PRO A 194 -4.81 6.86 -3.14
C PRO A 194 -6.15 6.76 -2.38
N THR A 195 -7.02 7.76 -2.48
CA THR A 195 -8.39 7.71 -1.93
C THR A 195 -9.43 7.75 -3.05
N ILE A 196 -10.59 7.14 -2.83
CA ILE A 196 -11.68 7.11 -3.83
C ILE A 196 -12.08 8.53 -4.22
N ARG A 197 -12.23 9.42 -3.22
CA ARG A 197 -12.60 10.82 -3.46
C ARG A 197 -11.59 11.58 -4.29
N ALA A 198 -10.30 11.43 -4.00
CA ALA A 198 -9.24 12.08 -4.77
C ALA A 198 -9.19 11.54 -6.20
N LEU A 199 -9.34 10.23 -6.37
CA LEU A 199 -9.35 9.56 -7.68
C LEU A 199 -10.57 9.98 -8.51
N ALA A 200 -11.77 10.01 -7.91
CA ALA A 200 -13.00 10.43 -8.58
C ALA A 200 -12.90 11.90 -9.07
N ARG A 201 -12.39 12.79 -8.22
CA ARG A 201 -12.15 14.19 -8.61
C ARG A 201 -11.15 14.31 -9.76
N HIS A 202 -10.10 13.51 -9.76
CA HIS A 202 -9.11 13.48 -10.84
C HIS A 202 -9.76 13.02 -12.17
N LEU A 203 -10.56 11.96 -12.15
CA LEU A 203 -11.28 11.47 -13.32
C LEU A 203 -12.28 12.49 -13.86
N GLN A 204 -13.02 13.16 -12.97
CA GLN A 204 -13.98 14.21 -13.36
C GLN A 204 -13.29 15.44 -13.94
N ALA A 205 -12.14 15.85 -13.39
CA ALA A 205 -11.33 16.94 -13.94
C ALA A 205 -10.74 16.59 -15.31
N GLY A 206 -10.31 15.34 -15.51
CA GLY A 206 -9.83 14.83 -16.81
C GLY A 206 -10.94 14.73 -17.85
N ALA A 207 -12.16 14.37 -17.47
CA ALA A 207 -13.33 14.35 -18.36
C ALA A 207 -13.77 15.75 -18.81
N ALA A 208 -13.49 16.78 -18.02
CA ALA A 208 -13.77 18.18 -18.37
C ALA A 208 -12.77 18.76 -19.39
N THR A 209 -11.64 18.10 -19.63
CA THR A 209 -10.65 18.52 -20.63
C THR A 209 -10.88 17.68 -21.91
N PRO A 210 -11.38 18.26 -23.02
CA PRO A 210 -11.65 17.48 -24.22
C PRO A 210 -10.33 16.86 -24.72
N THR A 211 -10.29 15.54 -24.77
CA THR A 211 -9.13 14.78 -25.27
C THR A 211 -8.78 15.21 -26.70
N ALA A 212 -7.51 15.24 -27.04
CA ALA A 212 -7.06 15.55 -28.41
C ALA A 212 -7.78 14.72 -29.47
N ALA A 213 -8.18 13.49 -29.14
CA ALA A 213 -9.01 12.60 -29.99
C ALA A 213 -10.44 13.13 -30.17
N HIS A 214 -11.06 13.67 -29.12
CA HIS A 214 -12.40 14.27 -29.19
C HIS A 214 -12.38 15.55 -30.03
N LEU A 215 -11.41 16.42 -29.82
CA LEU A 215 -11.19 17.62 -30.63
C LEU A 215 -10.88 17.29 -32.10
N ALA A 216 -10.14 16.21 -32.38
CA ALA A 216 -9.88 15.74 -33.73
C ALA A 216 -11.16 15.20 -34.38
N ALA A 217 -11.99 14.47 -33.65
CA ALA A 217 -13.28 13.94 -34.13
C ALA A 217 -14.30 15.07 -34.40
N GLU A 218 -14.36 16.10 -33.55
CA GLU A 218 -15.19 17.29 -33.78
C GLU A 218 -14.73 18.09 -35.00
N ARG A 219 -13.43 18.32 -35.16
CA ARG A 219 -12.87 18.96 -36.35
C ARG A 219 -13.14 18.17 -37.62
N ALA A 220 -13.09 16.83 -37.56
CA ALA A 220 -13.43 15.96 -38.68
C ALA A 220 -14.93 15.99 -39.04
N ARG A 221 -15.83 16.12 -38.03
CA ARG A 221 -17.26 16.31 -38.23
C ARG A 221 -17.58 17.68 -38.86
N GLN A 222 -16.94 18.75 -38.36
CA GLN A 222 -17.09 20.10 -38.91
C GLN A 222 -16.61 20.19 -40.37
N ARG A 223 -15.49 19.57 -40.74
CA ARG A 223 -14.98 19.52 -42.12
C ARG A 223 -15.95 18.77 -43.06
N ARG A 224 -16.56 17.68 -42.61
CA ARG A 224 -17.57 16.95 -43.39
C ARG A 224 -18.85 17.73 -43.63
N ASN A 225 -19.27 18.57 -42.70
CA ASN A 225 -20.44 19.41 -42.83
C ASN A 225 -20.21 20.63 -43.76
N LEU A 226 -18.97 21.16 -43.80
CA LEU A 226 -18.60 22.25 -44.72
C LEU A 226 -18.41 21.79 -46.18
N SER A 227 -18.09 20.52 -46.43
CA SER A 227 -17.97 19.96 -47.77
C SER A 227 -19.28 19.46 -48.38
N ARG A 228 -20.41 19.59 -47.67
CA ARG A 228 -21.77 19.21 -48.13
C ARG A 228 -22.66 20.42 -48.45
N ARG A 229 -22.10 21.63 -48.41
CA ARG A 229 -22.72 22.86 -48.91
C ARG A 229 -21.98 23.33 -50.14
#